data_04862dd677ea3d71932583f5a87c51a3
#
_entry.id   04862dd677ea3d71932583f5a87c51a3
#
_cell.length_a   1.000
_cell.length_b   1.000
_cell.length_c   1.000
_cell.angle_alpha   90.00
_cell.angle_beta   90.00
_cell.angle_gamma   90.00
#
_symmetry.space_group_name_H-M   'P 1'
#
loop_
_entity.id
_entity.type
_entity.pdbx_description
1 polymer ?
#
loop_
_entity_poly.entity_id
_entity_poly.type
_entity_poly.pdbx_seq_one_letter_code
_entity_poly.pdbx_strand_id
1 'polypeptide(L)'
;AIYLRPYLGRIGLGFTIKFMGTLLDLMIPWMLSTIIDEVIPTREFQRVLLWGCMMLLCSAAVFAFNVIPNRMASAVARDVTEEVRRDLYQKATLLSCAQMDRITIPSVISRLTTDTYNLHRMIGMMQRLGVRAPILLLGGLIVTMSMEPRLGAVLLAMLPFMGLTIWLILRKGIPMYSVTQKKVDRMIQVVRESVTGIRIIKALSKTDYESGR
;
A
#
# COMPACT_ATOMS: atom_id res chain seq x y z
N ALA A 1 12.45 -13.58 0.76
CA ALA A 1 12.89 -13.76 2.16
C ALA A 1 14.40 -13.54 2.33
N ILE A 2 15.25 -13.99 1.38
CA ILE A 2 16.73 -13.90 1.46
C ILE A 2 17.19 -12.44 1.56
N TYR A 3 16.73 -11.56 0.68
CA TYR A 3 17.10 -10.13 0.63
C TYR A 3 16.57 -9.30 1.81
N LEU A 4 15.55 -9.77 2.52
CA LEU A 4 15.01 -9.07 3.70
C LEU A 4 15.76 -9.44 4.99
N ARG A 5 16.44 -10.56 5.02
CA ARG A 5 17.11 -11.10 6.21
C ARG A 5 18.12 -10.13 6.84
N PRO A 6 19.00 -9.46 6.07
CA PRO A 6 19.94 -8.50 6.64
C PRO A 6 19.28 -7.29 7.30
N TYR A 7 18.06 -6.95 6.87
CA TYR A 7 17.33 -5.75 7.30
C TYR A 7 16.30 -6.03 8.41
N LEU A 8 16.19 -7.27 8.90
CA LEU A 8 15.20 -7.65 9.92
C LEU A 8 15.31 -6.80 11.19
N GLY A 9 16.53 -6.44 11.63
CA GLY A 9 16.71 -5.56 12.77
C GLY A 9 16.13 -4.16 12.57
N ARG A 10 16.36 -3.56 11.39
CA ARG A 10 15.80 -2.25 11.02
C ARG A 10 14.28 -2.30 10.84
N ILE A 11 13.77 -3.40 10.28
CA ILE A 11 12.32 -3.64 10.12
C ILE A 11 11.67 -3.79 11.49
N GLY A 12 12.25 -4.58 12.40
CA GLY A 12 11.77 -4.78 13.76
C GLY A 12 11.73 -3.48 14.55
N LEU A 13 12.79 -2.69 14.51
CA LEU A 13 12.85 -1.38 15.17
C LEU A 13 11.80 -0.42 14.58
N GLY A 14 11.66 -0.38 13.26
CA GLY A 14 10.61 0.41 12.60
C GLY A 14 9.20 -0.02 13.02
N PHE A 15 8.97 -1.33 13.18
CA PHE A 15 7.70 -1.87 13.67
C PHE A 15 7.41 -1.47 15.12
N THR A 16 8.40 -1.56 16.00
CA THR A 16 8.25 -1.16 17.41
C THR A 16 7.92 0.33 17.53
N ILE A 17 8.66 1.20 16.82
CA ILE A 17 8.37 2.63 16.81
C ILE A 17 6.98 2.91 16.24
N LYS A 18 6.60 2.23 15.17
CA LYS A 18 5.27 2.36 14.53
C LYS A 18 4.16 1.90 15.46
N PHE A 19 4.39 0.80 16.19
CA PHE A 19 3.46 0.29 17.18
C PHE A 19 3.19 1.32 18.28
N MET A 20 4.26 1.88 18.87
CA MET A 20 4.14 2.94 19.88
C MET A 20 3.41 4.17 19.34
N GLY A 21 3.75 4.60 18.11
CA GLY A 21 3.05 5.73 17.48
C GLY A 21 1.57 5.46 17.25
N THR A 22 1.21 4.23 16.91
CA THR A 22 -0.21 3.87 16.71
C THR A 22 -0.98 3.77 18.02
N LEU A 23 -0.34 3.35 19.13
CA LEU A 23 -0.94 3.40 20.45
C LEU A 23 -1.18 4.84 20.90
N LEU A 24 -0.23 5.75 20.67
CA LEU A 24 -0.43 7.18 20.93
C LEU A 24 -1.56 7.78 20.09
N ASP A 25 -1.71 7.36 18.83
CA ASP A 25 -2.82 7.74 17.95
C ASP A 25 -4.19 7.41 18.60
N LEU A 26 -4.30 6.27 19.27
CA LEU A 26 -5.51 5.84 19.97
C LEU A 26 -5.78 6.60 21.28
N MET A 27 -4.76 7.24 21.85
CA MET A 27 -4.96 8.07 23.05
C MET A 27 -5.63 9.41 22.73
N ILE A 28 -5.51 9.93 21.52
CA ILE A 28 -6.08 11.24 21.16
C ILE A 28 -7.61 11.28 21.31
N PRO A 29 -8.40 10.32 20.78
CA PRO A 29 -9.84 10.29 21.00
C PRO A 29 -10.22 10.16 22.49
N TRP A 30 -9.46 9.36 23.24
CA TRP A 30 -9.69 9.20 24.69
C TRP A 30 -9.43 10.52 25.44
N MET A 31 -8.34 11.24 25.14
CA MET A 31 -8.06 12.55 25.73
C MET A 31 -9.16 13.56 25.38
N LEU A 32 -9.66 13.53 24.13
CA LEU A 32 -10.73 14.41 23.69
C LEU A 32 -12.02 14.15 24.47
N SER A 33 -12.40 12.88 24.67
CA SER A 33 -13.57 12.52 25.47
C SER A 33 -13.41 13.02 26.92
N THR A 34 -12.25 12.80 27.55
CA THR A 34 -11.97 13.29 28.90
C THR A 34 -12.09 14.82 28.99
N ILE A 35 -11.62 15.55 27.97
CA ILE A 35 -11.76 17.01 27.91
C ILE A 35 -13.23 17.41 27.88
N ILE A 36 -14.04 16.77 27.06
CA ILE A 36 -15.46 17.11 26.88
C ILE A 36 -16.28 16.73 28.09
N ASP A 37 -16.06 15.52 28.64
CA ASP A 37 -16.93 14.95 29.69
C ASP A 37 -16.54 15.40 31.10
N GLU A 38 -15.25 15.62 31.35
CA GLU A 38 -14.76 15.91 32.70
C GLU A 38 -14.19 17.33 32.86
N VAL A 39 -13.42 17.82 31.85
CA VAL A 39 -12.68 19.08 32.03
C VAL A 39 -13.54 20.31 31.73
N ILE A 40 -14.32 20.29 30.65
CA ILE A 40 -15.20 21.43 30.28
C ILE A 40 -16.24 21.72 31.38
N PRO A 41 -16.90 20.72 32.02
CA PRO A 41 -17.87 20.98 33.07
C PRO A 41 -17.30 21.70 34.29
N THR A 42 -15.99 21.58 34.57
CA THR A 42 -15.35 22.29 35.72
C THR A 42 -15.28 23.80 35.51
N ARG A 43 -15.46 24.31 34.29
CA ARG A 43 -15.32 25.73 33.91
C ARG A 43 -13.97 26.36 34.26
N GLU A 44 -12.95 25.57 34.57
CA GLU A 44 -11.60 26.04 34.89
C GLU A 44 -10.78 26.17 33.59
N PHE A 45 -10.60 27.41 33.14
CA PHE A 45 -9.85 27.69 31.90
C PHE A 45 -8.41 27.11 31.90
N GLN A 46 -7.73 27.15 33.05
CA GLN A 46 -6.39 26.62 33.20
C GLN A 46 -6.31 25.11 32.91
N ARG A 47 -7.30 24.34 33.37
CA ARG A 47 -7.37 22.89 33.11
C ARG A 47 -7.61 22.60 31.63
N VAL A 48 -8.53 23.33 31.00
CA VAL A 48 -8.79 23.21 29.58
C VAL A 48 -7.51 23.50 28.76
N LEU A 49 -6.79 24.56 29.13
CA LEU A 49 -5.53 24.93 28.45
C LEU A 49 -4.45 23.85 28.63
N LEU A 50 -4.30 23.31 29.83
CA LEU A 50 -3.31 22.27 30.12
C LEU A 50 -3.60 20.98 29.33
N TRP A 51 -4.83 20.50 29.32
CA TRP A 51 -5.22 19.33 28.55
C TRP A 51 -5.09 19.57 27.05
N GLY A 52 -5.42 20.78 26.57
CA GLY A 52 -5.19 21.17 25.17
C GLY A 52 -3.71 21.15 24.77
N CYS A 53 -2.83 21.67 25.64
CA CYS A 53 -1.38 21.59 25.42
C CYS A 53 -0.86 20.14 25.44
N MET A 54 -1.35 19.30 26.35
CA MET A 54 -1.02 17.87 26.38
C MET A 54 -1.44 17.16 25.08
N MET A 55 -2.63 17.46 24.58
CA MET A 55 -3.13 16.90 23.33
C MET A 55 -2.28 17.35 22.13
N LEU A 56 -1.83 18.60 22.09
CA LEU A 56 -0.90 19.09 21.06
C LEU A 56 0.45 18.39 21.12
N LEU A 57 1.02 18.22 22.32
CA LEU A 57 2.27 17.47 22.51
C LEU A 57 2.13 16.00 22.09
N CYS A 58 1.02 15.36 22.46
CA CYS A 58 0.71 14.00 22.03
C CYS A 58 0.63 13.90 20.51
N SER A 59 -0.07 14.83 19.86
CA SER A 59 -0.18 14.90 18.40
C SER A 59 1.18 15.09 17.72
N ALA A 60 2.04 15.95 18.26
CA ALA A 60 3.40 16.15 17.78
C ALA A 60 4.24 14.86 17.92
N ALA A 61 4.10 14.16 19.06
CA ALA A 61 4.73 12.86 19.27
C ALA A 61 4.24 11.82 18.24
N VAL A 62 2.92 11.69 18.05
CA VAL A 62 2.30 10.82 17.04
C VAL A 62 2.88 11.11 15.65
N PHE A 63 3.02 12.38 15.27
CA PHE A 63 3.61 12.77 14.00
C PHE A 63 5.05 12.25 13.87
N ALA A 64 5.90 12.47 14.88
CA ALA A 64 7.28 11.97 14.88
C ALA A 64 7.35 10.45 14.78
N PHE A 65 6.56 9.74 15.60
CA PHE A 65 6.45 8.28 15.61
C PHE A 65 5.81 7.69 14.35
N ASN A 66 5.18 8.48 13.50
CA ASN A 66 4.70 8.06 12.18
C ASN A 66 5.72 8.35 11.08
N VAL A 67 6.41 9.50 11.12
CA VAL A 67 7.37 9.92 10.08
C VAL A 67 8.63 9.05 10.11
N ILE A 68 9.20 8.84 11.30
CA ILE A 68 10.46 8.09 11.46
C ILE A 68 10.37 6.68 10.88
N PRO A 69 9.41 5.81 11.30
CA PRO A 69 9.32 4.45 10.75
C PRO A 69 8.91 4.43 9.28
N ASN A 70 8.16 5.40 8.79
CA ASN A 70 7.85 5.50 7.36
C ASN A 70 9.11 5.78 6.52
N ARG A 71 10.03 6.64 7.01
CA ARG A 71 11.33 6.87 6.38
C ARG A 71 12.22 5.63 6.45
N MET A 72 12.23 4.94 7.59
CA MET A 72 12.96 3.67 7.75
C MET A 72 12.45 2.60 6.79
N ALA A 73 11.12 2.45 6.67
CA ALA A 73 10.50 1.51 5.73
C ALA A 73 10.87 1.82 4.27
N SER A 74 10.89 3.11 3.89
CA SER A 74 11.30 3.54 2.55
C SER A 74 12.78 3.28 2.29
N ALA A 75 13.65 3.47 3.29
CA ALA A 75 15.08 3.17 3.18
C ALA A 75 15.31 1.66 3.00
N VAL A 76 14.67 0.81 3.81
CA VAL A 76 14.74 -0.65 3.66
C VAL A 76 14.22 -1.10 2.29
N ALA A 77 13.09 -0.56 1.84
CA ALA A 77 12.55 -0.89 0.53
C ALA A 77 13.51 -0.51 -0.61
N ARG A 78 14.18 0.63 -0.51
CA ARG A 78 15.20 1.07 -1.47
C ARG A 78 16.39 0.13 -1.47
N ASP A 79 16.98 -0.14 -0.30
CA ASP A 79 18.20 -0.93 -0.16
C ASP A 79 17.98 -2.37 -0.67
N VAL A 80 16.84 -3.00 -0.32
CA VAL A 80 16.45 -4.33 -0.83
C VAL A 80 16.23 -4.31 -2.35
N THR A 81 15.60 -3.26 -2.87
CA THR A 81 15.34 -3.17 -4.31
C THR A 81 16.63 -2.97 -5.10
N GLU A 82 17.57 -2.21 -4.57
CA GLU A 82 18.89 -2.01 -5.15
C GLU A 82 19.66 -3.34 -5.25
N GLU A 83 19.66 -4.12 -4.17
CA GLU A 83 20.31 -5.43 -4.15
C GLU A 83 19.69 -6.40 -5.17
N VAL A 84 18.35 -6.48 -5.20
CA VAL A 84 17.63 -7.30 -6.20
C VAL A 84 17.93 -6.84 -7.63
N ARG A 85 17.98 -5.53 -7.88
CA ARG A 85 18.29 -4.98 -9.21
C ARG A 85 19.72 -5.30 -9.63
N ARG A 86 20.67 -5.19 -8.72
CA ARG A 86 22.07 -5.55 -8.95
C ARG A 86 22.22 -7.01 -9.33
N ASP A 87 21.59 -7.92 -8.57
CA ASP A 87 21.65 -9.36 -8.84
C ASP A 87 20.95 -9.71 -10.16
N LEU A 88 19.83 -9.08 -10.47
CA LEU A 88 19.15 -9.25 -11.77
C LEU A 88 20.02 -8.77 -12.91
N TYR A 89 20.69 -7.64 -12.77
CA TYR A 89 21.61 -7.11 -13.79
C TYR A 89 22.78 -8.05 -14.00
N GLN A 90 23.44 -8.50 -12.95
CA GLN A 90 24.55 -9.48 -13.04
C GLN A 90 24.09 -10.77 -13.72
N LYS A 91 22.93 -11.30 -13.37
CA LYS A 91 22.39 -12.49 -14.04
C LYS A 91 22.08 -12.24 -15.50
N ALA A 92 21.55 -11.07 -15.83
CA ALA A 92 21.24 -10.72 -17.22
C ALA A 92 22.50 -10.62 -18.08
N THR A 93 23.60 -10.11 -17.57
CA THR A 93 24.89 -10.04 -18.28
C THR A 93 25.56 -11.40 -18.49
N LEU A 94 25.20 -12.40 -17.70
CA LEU A 94 25.71 -13.77 -17.82
C LEU A 94 24.85 -14.66 -18.74
N LEU A 95 23.74 -14.16 -19.27
CA LEU A 95 22.88 -14.92 -20.20
C LEU A 95 23.59 -15.14 -21.53
N SER A 96 23.49 -16.35 -22.08
CA SER A 96 23.93 -16.65 -23.43
C SER A 96 23.01 -15.99 -24.48
N CYS A 97 23.51 -15.78 -25.71
CA CYS A 97 22.70 -15.21 -26.81
C CYS A 97 21.40 -15.99 -27.01
N ALA A 98 21.44 -17.32 -26.98
CA ALA A 98 20.26 -18.17 -27.14
C ALA A 98 19.23 -18.00 -25.98
N GLN A 99 19.69 -17.73 -24.78
CA GLN A 99 18.82 -17.42 -23.63
C GLN A 99 18.23 -16.01 -23.73
N MET A 100 19.03 -15.05 -24.21
CA MET A 100 18.57 -13.67 -24.41
C MET A 100 17.50 -13.59 -25.51
N ASP A 101 17.61 -14.37 -26.57
CA ASP A 101 16.61 -14.45 -27.66
C ASP A 101 15.27 -15.01 -27.14
N ARG A 102 15.29 -15.95 -26.19
CA ARG A 102 14.07 -16.47 -25.55
C ARG A 102 13.41 -15.48 -24.61
N ILE A 103 14.19 -14.74 -23.83
CA ILE A 103 13.68 -13.82 -22.81
C ILE A 103 13.32 -12.47 -23.42
N THR A 104 14.00 -12.08 -24.49
CA THR A 104 13.97 -10.78 -25.19
C THR A 104 14.50 -9.60 -24.35
N ILE A 105 15.24 -8.71 -24.96
CA ILE A 105 15.81 -7.52 -24.31
C ILE A 105 14.73 -6.63 -23.65
N PRO A 106 13.58 -6.33 -24.31
CA PRO A 106 12.51 -5.54 -23.68
C PRO A 106 11.97 -6.17 -22.41
N SER A 107 11.89 -7.51 -22.32
CA SER A 107 11.45 -8.21 -21.10
C SER A 107 12.46 -8.04 -19.95
N VAL A 108 13.76 -8.10 -20.22
CA VAL A 108 14.81 -7.88 -19.22
C VAL A 108 14.77 -6.44 -18.70
N ILE A 109 14.61 -5.47 -19.59
CA ILE A 109 14.47 -4.05 -19.22
C ILE A 109 13.23 -3.85 -18.34
N SER A 110 12.08 -4.41 -18.71
CA SER A 110 10.85 -4.33 -17.92
C SER A 110 11.03 -4.89 -16.51
N ARG A 111 11.72 -6.03 -16.36
CA ARG A 111 12.01 -6.63 -15.04
C ARG A 111 12.95 -5.76 -14.21
N LEU A 112 13.98 -5.18 -14.82
CA LEU A 112 14.93 -4.30 -14.14
C LEU A 112 14.33 -2.95 -13.73
N THR A 113 13.27 -2.50 -14.40
CA THR A 113 12.62 -1.20 -14.13
C THR A 113 11.29 -1.37 -13.42
N THR A 114 10.27 -1.86 -14.12
CA THR A 114 8.89 -1.91 -13.66
C THR A 114 8.70 -2.91 -12.52
N ASP A 115 9.23 -4.14 -12.66
CA ASP A 115 9.05 -5.17 -11.64
C ASP A 115 9.81 -4.83 -10.35
N THR A 116 11.03 -4.29 -10.45
CA THR A 116 11.78 -3.84 -9.28
C THR A 116 11.13 -2.62 -8.62
N TYR A 117 10.51 -1.72 -9.39
CA TYR A 117 9.74 -0.62 -8.83
C TYR A 117 8.48 -1.12 -8.08
N ASN A 118 7.77 -2.08 -8.66
CA ASN A 118 6.61 -2.70 -8.00
C ASN A 118 7.02 -3.43 -6.71
N LEU A 119 8.18 -4.10 -6.71
CA LEU A 119 8.75 -4.72 -5.51
C LEU A 119 9.05 -3.68 -4.43
N HIS A 120 9.70 -2.56 -4.79
CA HIS A 120 9.94 -1.44 -3.89
C HIS A 120 8.64 -0.93 -3.24
N ARG A 121 7.63 -0.68 -4.08
CA ARG A 121 6.32 -0.21 -3.64
C ARG A 121 5.64 -1.21 -2.70
N MET A 122 5.67 -2.50 -3.03
CA MET A 122 5.10 -3.57 -2.22
C MET A 122 5.76 -3.65 -0.84
N ILE A 123 7.09 -3.70 -0.77
CA ILE A 123 7.84 -3.73 0.49
C ILE A 123 7.52 -2.52 1.36
N GLY A 124 7.52 -1.32 0.77
CA GLY A 124 7.20 -0.09 1.48
C GLY A 124 5.75 -0.04 1.99
N MET A 125 4.79 -0.53 1.21
CA MET A 125 3.38 -0.62 1.64
C MET A 125 3.19 -1.63 2.77
N MET A 126 3.77 -2.83 2.67
CA MET A 126 3.66 -3.86 3.69
C MET A 126 4.17 -3.35 5.05
N GLN A 127 5.30 -2.65 5.08
CA GLN A 127 5.85 -2.12 6.32
C GLN A 127 5.02 -0.97 6.90
N ARG A 128 4.43 -0.13 6.05
CA ARG A 128 3.64 1.03 6.51
C ARG A 128 2.23 0.66 6.94
N LEU A 129 1.51 -0.13 6.13
CA LEU A 129 0.11 -0.45 6.35
C LEU A 129 -0.08 -1.76 7.13
N GLY A 130 0.81 -2.75 6.92
CA GLY A 130 0.69 -4.07 7.52
C GLY A 130 0.77 -4.07 9.05
N VAL A 131 1.41 -3.06 9.65
CA VAL A 131 1.47 -2.89 11.11
C VAL A 131 0.36 -1.99 11.60
N ARG A 132 0.16 -0.84 10.95
CA ARG A 132 -0.80 0.17 11.41
C ARG A 132 -2.24 -0.32 11.34
N ALA A 133 -2.64 -0.96 10.25
CA ALA A 133 -4.04 -1.33 10.05
C ALA A 133 -4.58 -2.33 11.10
N PRO A 134 -3.89 -3.44 11.41
CA PRO A 134 -4.37 -4.36 12.47
C PRO A 134 -4.44 -3.71 13.85
N ILE A 135 -3.45 -2.86 14.19
CA ILE A 135 -3.40 -2.21 15.50
C ILE A 135 -4.53 -1.19 15.64
N LEU A 136 -4.79 -0.38 14.60
CA LEU A 136 -5.90 0.57 14.62
C LEU A 136 -7.26 -0.15 14.67
N LEU A 137 -7.40 -1.27 13.97
CA LEU A 137 -8.64 -2.04 13.99
C LEU A 137 -8.91 -2.64 15.36
N LEU A 138 -7.94 -3.37 15.92
CA LEU A 138 -8.10 -4.00 17.23
C LEU A 138 -8.10 -2.98 18.35
N GLY A 139 -7.16 -2.04 18.35
CA GLY A 139 -7.05 -1.00 19.36
C GLY A 139 -8.24 -0.04 19.33
N GLY A 140 -8.70 0.37 18.16
CA GLY A 140 -9.89 1.19 18.00
C GLY A 140 -11.15 0.48 18.54
N LEU A 141 -11.29 -0.81 18.26
CA LEU A 141 -12.39 -1.62 18.81
C LEU A 141 -12.34 -1.69 20.34
N ILE A 142 -11.15 -1.94 20.91
CA ILE A 142 -10.97 -2.00 22.39
C ILE A 142 -11.29 -0.65 23.02
N VAL A 143 -10.76 0.44 22.47
CA VAL A 143 -11.01 1.80 22.99
C VAL A 143 -12.49 2.13 22.90
N THR A 144 -13.15 1.86 21.77
CA THR A 144 -14.59 2.13 21.62
C THR A 144 -15.42 1.28 22.57
N MET A 145 -15.07 -0.01 22.78
CA MET A 145 -15.77 -0.85 23.74
C MET A 145 -15.57 -0.36 25.19
N SER A 146 -14.43 0.22 25.51
CA SER A 146 -14.15 0.77 26.85
C SER A 146 -14.91 2.07 27.12
N MET A 147 -15.11 2.89 26.07
CA MET A 147 -15.82 4.18 26.19
C MET A 147 -17.34 4.00 26.12
N GLU A 148 -17.82 3.26 25.14
CA GLU A 148 -19.24 3.00 24.90
C GLU A 148 -19.45 1.56 24.39
N PRO A 149 -19.78 0.60 25.29
CA PRO A 149 -19.92 -0.81 24.90
C PRO A 149 -20.97 -1.07 23.82
N ARG A 150 -22.02 -0.25 23.76
CA ARG A 150 -23.08 -0.38 22.74
C ARG A 150 -22.54 -0.09 21.34
N LEU A 151 -21.77 0.99 21.20
CA LEU A 151 -21.12 1.34 19.93
C LEU A 151 -20.04 0.31 19.55
N GLY A 152 -19.28 -0.16 20.53
CA GLY A 152 -18.29 -1.23 20.35
C GLY A 152 -18.92 -2.52 19.82
N ALA A 153 -20.08 -2.92 20.32
CA ALA A 153 -20.81 -4.08 19.86
C ALA A 153 -21.29 -3.93 18.40
N VAL A 154 -21.76 -2.74 18.02
CA VAL A 154 -22.13 -2.44 16.62
C VAL A 154 -20.91 -2.54 15.70
N LEU A 155 -19.76 -1.98 16.10
CA LEU A 155 -18.51 -2.10 15.31
C LEU A 155 -18.07 -3.55 15.18
N LEU A 156 -18.14 -4.33 16.26
CA LEU A 156 -17.80 -5.75 16.24
C LEU A 156 -18.72 -6.54 15.28
N ALA A 157 -20.02 -6.24 15.26
CA ALA A 157 -20.97 -6.85 14.35
C ALA A 157 -20.73 -6.48 12.87
N MET A 158 -20.17 -5.28 12.61
CA MET A 158 -19.82 -4.86 11.25
C MET A 158 -18.58 -5.55 10.69
N LEU A 159 -17.64 -6.03 11.54
CA LEU A 159 -16.39 -6.64 11.07
C LEU A 159 -16.62 -7.87 10.19
N PRO A 160 -17.47 -8.86 10.55
CA PRO A 160 -17.73 -10.02 9.68
C PRO A 160 -18.40 -9.62 8.35
N PHE A 161 -19.24 -8.58 8.36
CA PHE A 161 -19.86 -8.06 7.14
C PHE A 161 -18.82 -7.41 6.22
N MET A 162 -17.90 -6.61 6.76
CA MET A 162 -16.77 -6.06 6.00
C MET A 162 -15.87 -7.18 5.48
N GLY A 163 -15.55 -8.17 6.31
CA GLY A 163 -14.74 -9.34 5.89
C GLY A 163 -15.39 -10.11 4.76
N LEU A 164 -16.69 -10.35 4.83
CA LEU A 164 -17.47 -11.00 3.77
C LEU A 164 -17.44 -10.18 2.47
N THR A 165 -17.63 -8.87 2.57
CA THR A 165 -17.60 -7.96 1.41
C THR A 165 -16.21 -7.99 0.73
N ILE A 166 -15.15 -7.90 1.51
CA ILE A 166 -13.77 -7.97 1.00
C ILE A 166 -13.52 -9.33 0.33
N TRP A 167 -13.95 -10.43 0.97
CA TRP A 167 -13.82 -11.78 0.42
C TRP A 167 -14.57 -11.93 -0.92
N LEU A 168 -15.79 -11.41 -1.02
CA LEU A 168 -16.57 -11.43 -2.26
C LEU A 168 -15.88 -10.62 -3.38
N ILE A 169 -15.36 -9.43 -3.04
CA ILE A 169 -14.62 -8.58 -4.00
C ILE A 169 -13.36 -9.30 -4.48
N LEU A 170 -12.57 -9.88 -3.58
CA LEU A 170 -11.37 -10.62 -3.95
C LEU A 170 -11.70 -11.83 -4.83
N ARG A 171 -12.73 -12.58 -4.48
CA ARG A 171 -13.12 -13.80 -5.21
C ARG A 171 -13.72 -13.53 -6.59
N LYS A 172 -14.51 -12.46 -6.75
CA LYS A 172 -15.18 -12.14 -8.02
C LYS A 172 -14.49 -11.00 -8.79
N GLY A 173 -14.00 -10.00 -8.09
CA GLY A 173 -13.42 -8.79 -8.71
C GLY A 173 -12.10 -9.05 -9.42
N ILE A 174 -11.18 -9.81 -8.79
CA ILE A 174 -9.87 -10.10 -9.40
C ILE A 174 -10.00 -10.85 -10.73
N PRO A 175 -10.78 -11.94 -10.85
CA PRO A 175 -10.99 -12.60 -12.13
C PRO A 175 -11.64 -11.71 -13.19
N MET A 176 -12.63 -10.88 -12.80
CA MET A 176 -13.26 -9.92 -13.73
C MET A 176 -12.26 -8.88 -14.24
N TYR A 177 -11.40 -8.37 -13.36
CA TYR A 177 -10.34 -7.43 -13.77
C TYR A 177 -9.41 -8.07 -14.81
N SER A 178 -9.00 -9.32 -14.61
CA SER A 178 -8.18 -10.07 -15.57
C SER A 178 -8.86 -10.23 -16.93
N VAL A 179 -10.17 -10.48 -16.97
CA VAL A 179 -10.93 -10.56 -18.20
C VAL A 179 -10.99 -9.21 -18.93
N THR A 180 -11.24 -8.14 -18.16
CA THR A 180 -11.25 -6.77 -18.71
C THR A 180 -9.89 -6.40 -19.29
N GLN A 181 -8.79 -6.72 -18.57
CA GLN A 181 -7.44 -6.47 -19.05
C GLN A 181 -7.14 -7.18 -20.37
N LYS A 182 -7.54 -8.45 -20.50
CA LYS A 182 -7.39 -9.19 -21.77
C LYS A 182 -8.14 -8.53 -22.95
N LYS A 183 -9.31 -7.95 -22.69
CA LYS A 183 -10.06 -7.21 -23.73
C LYS A 183 -9.36 -5.91 -24.10
N VAL A 184 -8.82 -5.18 -23.12
CA VAL A 184 -8.02 -3.97 -23.37
C VAL A 184 -6.75 -4.30 -24.16
N ASP A 185 -6.03 -5.36 -23.77
CA ASP A 185 -4.83 -5.82 -24.49
C ASP A 185 -5.14 -6.17 -25.94
N ARG A 186 -6.28 -6.83 -26.20
CA ARG A 186 -6.73 -7.15 -27.56
C ARG A 186 -7.05 -5.88 -28.36
N MET A 187 -7.72 -4.90 -27.74
CA MET A 187 -7.98 -3.60 -28.38
C MET A 187 -6.66 -2.90 -28.76
N ILE A 188 -5.71 -2.85 -27.84
CA ILE A 188 -4.38 -2.26 -28.09
C ILE A 188 -3.66 -3.00 -29.23
N GLN A 189 -3.79 -4.33 -29.28
CA GLN A 189 -3.21 -5.13 -30.36
C GLN A 189 -3.82 -4.77 -31.72
N VAL A 190 -5.15 -4.69 -31.83
CA VAL A 190 -5.83 -4.30 -33.07
C VAL A 190 -5.41 -2.90 -33.50
N VAL A 191 -5.37 -1.93 -32.60
CA VAL A 191 -4.90 -0.57 -32.91
C VAL A 191 -3.46 -0.57 -33.40
N ARG A 192 -2.58 -1.34 -32.75
CA ARG A 192 -1.18 -1.45 -33.15
C ARG A 192 -1.03 -2.09 -34.56
N GLU A 193 -1.80 -3.14 -34.85
CA GLU A 193 -1.84 -3.78 -36.14
C GLU A 193 -2.28 -2.80 -37.24
N SER A 194 -3.37 -2.04 -36.96
CA SER A 194 -3.91 -1.04 -37.91
C SER A 194 -2.92 0.10 -38.14
N VAL A 195 -2.29 0.63 -37.10
CA VAL A 195 -1.27 1.69 -37.22
C VAL A 195 -0.02 1.21 -38.00
N THR A 196 0.45 -0.01 -37.71
CA THR A 196 1.62 -0.57 -38.38
C THR A 196 1.31 -0.93 -39.84
N GLY A 197 0.10 -1.43 -40.11
CA GLY A 197 -0.38 -1.81 -41.44
C GLY A 197 -0.97 -0.68 -42.25
N ILE A 198 -1.04 0.56 -41.76
CA ILE A 198 -1.79 1.67 -42.39
C ILE A 198 -1.35 1.96 -43.84
N ARG A 199 -0.07 1.79 -44.15
CA ARG A 199 0.46 1.95 -45.52
C ARG A 199 -0.09 0.90 -46.47
N ILE A 200 -0.23 -0.33 -46.00
CA ILE A 200 -0.74 -1.48 -46.79
C ILE A 200 -2.26 -1.32 -46.95
N ILE A 201 -2.97 -0.94 -45.88
CA ILE A 201 -4.42 -0.70 -45.91
C ILE A 201 -4.77 0.40 -46.90
N LYS A 202 -4.01 1.50 -46.92
CA LYS A 202 -4.20 2.60 -47.89
C LYS A 202 -3.82 2.19 -49.32
N ALA A 203 -2.75 1.42 -49.50
CA ALA A 203 -2.34 0.94 -50.81
C ALA A 203 -3.37 -0.01 -51.45
N LEU A 204 -4.06 -0.80 -50.65
CA LEU A 204 -5.11 -1.73 -51.06
C LEU A 204 -6.52 -1.12 -51.07
N SER A 205 -6.69 0.16 -50.74
CA SER A 205 -7.99 0.86 -50.61
C SER A 205 -8.99 0.10 -49.73
N LYS A 206 -8.53 -0.58 -48.67
CA LYS A 206 -9.34 -1.39 -47.73
C LYS A 206 -9.73 -0.66 -46.46
N THR A 207 -9.83 0.67 -46.51
CA THR A 207 -10.16 1.53 -45.35
C THR A 207 -11.54 1.19 -44.74
N ASP A 208 -12.53 0.91 -45.60
CA ASP A 208 -13.89 0.61 -45.12
C ASP A 208 -13.98 -0.75 -44.39
N TYR A 209 -13.19 -1.73 -44.82
CA TYR A 209 -13.09 -3.03 -44.19
C TYR A 209 -12.46 -2.91 -42.78
N GLU A 210 -11.43 -2.09 -42.65
CA GLU A 210 -10.71 -1.92 -41.39
C GLU A 210 -11.52 -1.05 -40.37
N SER A 211 -12.36 -0.10 -40.87
CA SER A 211 -13.22 0.69 -40.02
C SER A 211 -14.38 -0.11 -39.37
N GLY A 212 -14.74 -1.26 -39.96
CA GLY A 212 -15.76 -2.16 -39.42
C GLY A 212 -15.24 -3.24 -38.46
N ARG A 213 -13.92 -3.32 -38.25
CA ARG A 213 -13.26 -4.33 -37.40
C ARG A 213 -13.10 -3.85 -35.97
#